data_8ad43ae3d6eecd47bae067bbe2b51162
#
_entry.id   8ad43ae3d6eecd47bae067bbe2b51162
#
_cell.length_a   1.000
_cell.length_b   1.000
_cell.length_c   1.000
_cell.angle_alpha   90.00
_cell.angle_beta   90.00
_cell.angle_gamma   90.00
#
_symmetry.space_group_name_H-M   'P 1'
#
loop_
_entity.id
_entity.type
_entity.pdbx_description
1 polymer ?
#
loop_
_entity_poly.entity_id
_entity_poly.type
_entity_poly.pdbx_seq_one_letter_code
_entity_poly.pdbx_strand_id
1 'polypeptide(L)'
;MPFQLAASKDRMLTPPPRHSLLRKLTRRLALVLFAAASLAAAQNQPHALPLHSDPTVREAYQHFYILDYPTAIDLLKKVQSAHPGDLAPTTFLLESEVFAELYRQDLLDTTFYANDGFLTGKHPTPENNVVRDRIFGLEDQVEREAGARLAANPRDTDALYARGWARSLRAAYMAMVERSFSPAFHLALSAHSDEAKVLQIDPSYTDAKLVVGTYQYVIGALPWAFKIVFGFAGITGSKTRGMDMLHDAYDHAPMTSIEAGTVITLFLRREAKYQQAVTVIRALKAKYPHDFLFCLEEANLRKDAGEGMAAVAAYQDLLKQAAQPNYFPSAHIELAYYGLGEALYGQRHFADSAQAYERAANDPSSGAELKRRSFVSAGKARDLINDRQHALQDYQAAIATGSDTTQGEIARRYLKSPYRE
;
A
#
# COMPACT_ATOMS: atom_id res chain seq x y z
N MET A 1 -13.18 101.49 47.52
CA MET A 1 -12.18 100.47 47.19
C MET A 1 -12.74 99.14 47.64
N PRO A 2 -13.12 98.23 46.75
CA PRO A 2 -13.39 96.82 47.10
C PRO A 2 -12.39 95.89 46.50
N PHE A 3 -11.99 94.89 47.29
CA PHE A 3 -11.17 93.73 46.93
C PHE A 3 -11.97 92.75 46.12
N GLN A 4 -11.37 92.32 44.96
CA GLN A 4 -11.87 91.21 44.22
C GLN A 4 -11.13 89.91 44.66
N LEU A 5 -11.89 88.96 45.13
CA LEU A 5 -11.41 87.59 45.37
C LEU A 5 -11.48 86.74 44.07
N ALA A 6 -10.35 86.21 43.67
CA ALA A 6 -10.22 85.30 42.53
C ALA A 6 -10.63 83.85 42.97
N ALA A 7 -11.59 83.28 42.26
CA ALA A 7 -12.04 81.89 42.49
C ALA A 7 -11.11 80.92 41.71
N SER A 8 -10.50 80.03 42.51
CA SER A 8 -9.75 78.89 42.01
C SER A 8 -10.68 77.80 41.41
N LYS A 9 -10.55 77.42 40.16
CA LYS A 9 -11.25 76.33 39.56
C LYS A 9 -10.49 75.02 39.86
N ASP A 10 -10.98 74.22 40.80
CA ASP A 10 -10.58 72.85 40.99
C ASP A 10 -11.01 72.03 39.74
N ARG A 11 -10.05 71.46 38.97
CA ARG A 11 -10.29 70.44 37.98
C ARG A 11 -10.39 69.12 38.67
N MET A 12 -11.61 68.62 38.84
CA MET A 12 -11.87 67.20 39.19
C MET A 12 -11.40 66.31 38.04
N LEU A 13 -10.37 65.54 38.29
CA LEU A 13 -9.93 64.43 37.44
C LEU A 13 -10.93 63.27 37.58
N THR A 14 -11.77 63.08 36.58
CA THR A 14 -12.63 61.88 36.49
C THR A 14 -11.78 60.67 36.22
N PRO A 15 -11.91 59.55 36.95
CA PRO A 15 -11.18 58.32 36.68
C PRO A 15 -11.64 57.71 35.34
N PRO A 16 -10.73 57.13 34.55
CA PRO A 16 -11.08 56.51 33.26
C PRO A 16 -12.05 55.35 33.45
N PRO A 17 -13.00 55.14 32.51
CA PRO A 17 -14.05 54.13 32.67
C PRO A 17 -13.43 52.74 32.76
N ARG A 18 -13.69 52.03 33.85
CA ARG A 18 -13.20 50.68 34.17
C ARG A 18 -13.44 49.66 33.04
N HIS A 19 -14.38 49.91 32.11
CA HIS A 19 -14.70 49.05 30.95
C HIS A 19 -13.62 49.04 29.88
N SER A 20 -12.75 50.04 29.77
CA SER A 20 -11.69 50.06 28.75
C SER A 20 -10.48 49.20 29.13
N LEU A 21 -10.20 49.07 30.40
CA LEU A 21 -9.13 48.23 30.93
C LEU A 21 -9.49 46.73 30.84
N LEU A 22 -10.71 46.36 31.18
CA LEU A 22 -11.23 45.00 31.05
C LEU A 22 -11.22 44.53 29.57
N ARG A 23 -11.66 45.37 28.63
CA ARG A 23 -11.61 45.06 27.19
C ARG A 23 -10.18 44.90 26.64
N LYS A 24 -9.20 45.62 27.16
CA LYS A 24 -7.79 45.49 26.81
C LYS A 24 -7.19 44.21 27.40
N LEU A 25 -7.56 43.84 28.62
CA LEU A 25 -7.11 42.58 29.25
C LEU A 25 -7.68 41.34 28.54
N THR A 26 -8.99 41.35 28.26
CA THR A 26 -9.64 40.23 27.53
C THR A 26 -9.08 40.06 26.10
N ARG A 27 -8.81 41.16 25.38
CA ARG A 27 -8.14 41.06 24.06
C ARG A 27 -6.70 40.51 24.13
N ARG A 28 -5.93 40.91 25.16
CA ARG A 28 -4.56 40.38 25.34
C ARG A 28 -4.59 38.92 25.78
N LEU A 29 -5.52 38.50 26.64
CA LEU A 29 -5.71 37.10 27.03
C LEU A 29 -6.14 36.24 25.85
N ALA A 30 -7.06 36.73 25.01
CA ALA A 30 -7.48 36.04 23.78
C ALA A 30 -6.35 35.88 22.77
N LEU A 31 -5.49 36.91 22.60
CA LEU A 31 -4.31 36.84 21.73
C LEU A 31 -3.25 35.86 22.25
N VAL A 32 -3.04 35.78 23.56
CA VAL A 32 -2.11 34.84 24.18
C VAL A 32 -2.65 33.43 24.10
N LEU A 33 -3.95 33.21 24.31
CA LEU A 33 -4.60 31.89 24.12
C LEU A 33 -4.60 31.47 22.66
N PHE A 34 -4.81 32.38 21.72
CA PHE A 34 -4.75 32.09 20.28
C PHE A 34 -3.31 31.78 19.82
N ALA A 35 -2.32 32.51 20.33
CA ALA A 35 -0.91 32.24 20.07
C ALA A 35 -0.46 30.92 20.70
N ALA A 36 -0.91 30.60 21.92
CA ALA A 36 -0.63 29.32 22.59
C ALA A 36 -1.32 28.13 21.86
N ALA A 37 -2.55 28.32 21.38
CA ALA A 37 -3.26 27.31 20.59
C ALA A 37 -2.59 27.12 19.20
N SER A 38 -2.11 28.18 18.58
CA SER A 38 -1.36 28.11 17.31
C SER A 38 0.02 27.44 17.47
N LEU A 39 0.72 27.71 18.59
CA LEU A 39 1.95 26.99 18.93
C LEU A 39 1.70 25.50 19.23
N ALA A 40 0.65 25.19 19.97
CA ALA A 40 0.28 23.80 20.27
C ALA A 40 -0.15 23.05 19.00
N ALA A 41 -0.85 23.71 18.06
CA ALA A 41 -1.20 23.14 16.76
C ALA A 41 0.03 22.95 15.86
N ALA A 42 1.00 23.85 15.90
CA ALA A 42 2.26 23.71 15.17
C ALA A 42 3.16 22.58 15.73
N GLN A 43 3.07 22.29 17.04
CA GLN A 43 3.82 21.20 17.67
C GLN A 43 3.20 19.82 17.45
N ASN A 44 1.96 19.74 16.91
CA ASN A 44 1.24 18.50 16.68
C ASN A 44 1.13 18.12 15.18
N GLN A 45 1.84 18.76 14.28
CA GLN A 45 1.86 18.30 12.90
C GLN A 45 2.76 17.07 12.78
N PRO A 46 2.29 15.99 12.12
CA PRO A 46 3.11 14.83 11.87
C PRO A 46 4.38 15.22 11.12
N HIS A 47 5.52 14.68 11.57
CA HIS A 47 6.78 14.83 10.88
C HIS A 47 6.80 13.91 9.65
N ALA A 48 7.36 14.39 8.55
CA ALA A 48 7.57 13.61 7.32
C ALA A 48 8.85 14.06 6.61
N LEU A 49 9.29 13.26 5.63
CA LEU A 49 10.45 13.62 4.81
C LEU A 49 10.30 15.01 4.20
N PRO A 50 11.41 15.78 4.09
CA PRO A 50 11.43 17.03 3.35
C PRO A 50 10.85 16.86 1.95
N LEU A 51 10.28 17.94 1.40
CA LEU A 51 9.65 17.96 0.07
C LEU A 51 8.37 17.11 -0.07
N HIS A 52 7.89 16.39 0.95
CA HIS A 52 6.61 15.65 0.86
C HIS A 52 5.43 16.56 0.48
N SER A 53 5.47 17.84 0.85
CA SER A 53 4.45 18.84 0.52
C SER A 53 4.75 19.64 -0.75
N ASP A 54 5.87 19.38 -1.45
CA ASP A 54 6.19 20.00 -2.74
C ASP A 54 5.07 19.70 -3.76
N PRO A 55 4.62 20.68 -4.55
CA PRO A 55 3.53 20.48 -5.52
C PRO A 55 3.80 19.37 -6.53
N THR A 56 5.05 19.24 -7.03
CA THR A 56 5.43 18.20 -8.01
C THR A 56 5.46 16.83 -7.36
N VAL A 57 5.92 16.73 -6.11
CA VAL A 57 5.88 15.47 -5.35
C VAL A 57 4.43 15.04 -5.11
N ARG A 58 3.56 15.96 -4.70
CA ARG A 58 2.13 15.64 -4.54
C ARG A 58 1.45 15.22 -5.83
N GLU A 59 1.78 15.89 -6.95
CA GLU A 59 1.30 15.48 -8.27
C GLU A 59 1.80 14.07 -8.62
N ALA A 60 3.07 13.78 -8.39
CA ALA A 60 3.64 12.45 -8.61
C ALA A 60 2.90 11.36 -7.82
N TYR A 61 2.59 11.61 -6.54
CA TYR A 61 1.83 10.65 -5.73
C TYR A 61 0.35 10.54 -6.13
N GLN A 62 -0.25 11.56 -6.74
CA GLN A 62 -1.58 11.42 -7.36
C GLN A 62 -1.54 10.42 -8.52
N HIS A 63 -0.51 10.48 -9.38
CA HIS A 63 -0.28 9.49 -10.44
C HIS A 63 0.09 8.12 -9.89
N PHE A 64 0.93 8.05 -8.85
CA PHE A 64 1.30 6.81 -8.17
C PHE A 64 0.07 6.04 -7.67
N TYR A 65 -0.86 6.72 -6.96
CA TYR A 65 -2.06 6.11 -6.39
C TYR A 65 -3.19 5.83 -7.39
N ILE A 66 -3.01 6.13 -8.66
CA ILE A 66 -3.87 5.66 -9.75
C ILE A 66 -3.14 4.69 -10.69
N LEU A 67 -1.96 4.19 -10.25
CA LEU A 67 -1.13 3.23 -10.96
C LEU A 67 -0.50 3.76 -12.27
N ASP A 68 -0.46 5.09 -12.46
CA ASP A 68 0.27 5.76 -13.54
C ASP A 68 1.73 5.98 -13.13
N TYR A 69 2.42 4.87 -12.86
CA TYR A 69 3.82 4.90 -12.43
C TYR A 69 4.78 5.58 -13.41
N PRO A 70 4.63 5.46 -14.75
CA PRO A 70 5.51 6.18 -15.67
C PRO A 70 5.49 7.68 -15.45
N THR A 71 4.31 8.30 -15.32
CA THR A 71 4.18 9.74 -15.06
C THR A 71 4.72 10.09 -13.67
N ALA A 72 4.40 9.31 -12.64
CA ALA A 72 4.93 9.52 -11.28
C ALA A 72 6.46 9.52 -11.26
N ILE A 73 7.09 8.51 -11.88
CA ILE A 73 8.55 8.37 -11.96
C ILE A 73 9.17 9.55 -12.71
N ASP A 74 8.58 9.99 -13.82
CA ASP A 74 9.11 11.13 -14.59
C ASP A 74 9.04 12.45 -13.82
N LEU A 75 8.00 12.67 -13.04
CA LEU A 75 7.87 13.81 -12.13
C LEU A 75 8.93 13.75 -11.02
N LEU A 76 9.10 12.59 -10.39
CA LEU A 76 10.08 12.43 -9.29
C LEU A 76 11.53 12.54 -9.78
N LYS A 77 11.86 12.12 -11.01
CA LYS A 77 13.16 12.38 -11.63
C LYS A 77 13.44 13.88 -11.80
N LYS A 78 12.43 14.67 -12.14
CA LYS A 78 12.56 16.13 -12.20
C LYS A 78 12.86 16.72 -10.82
N VAL A 79 12.14 16.24 -9.78
CA VAL A 79 12.40 16.68 -8.40
C VAL A 79 13.82 16.29 -7.97
N GLN A 80 14.26 15.05 -8.22
CA GLN A 80 15.60 14.58 -7.89
C GLN A 80 16.68 15.44 -8.59
N SER A 81 16.47 15.78 -9.87
CA SER A 81 17.39 16.63 -10.63
C SER A 81 17.44 18.07 -10.13
N ALA A 82 16.34 18.59 -9.59
CA ALA A 82 16.27 19.93 -9.01
C ALA A 82 16.89 20.01 -7.61
N HIS A 83 16.98 18.88 -6.90
CA HIS A 83 17.48 18.76 -5.52
C HIS A 83 18.63 17.74 -5.43
N PRO A 84 19.76 17.96 -6.10
CA PRO A 84 20.86 16.99 -6.10
C PRO A 84 21.46 16.84 -4.69
N GLY A 85 21.57 15.61 -4.23
CA GLY A 85 22.09 15.27 -2.90
C GLY A 85 21.07 15.33 -1.76
N ASP A 86 19.81 15.69 -2.05
CA ASP A 86 18.73 15.55 -1.08
C ASP A 86 18.25 14.09 -1.04
N LEU A 87 18.11 13.57 0.17
CA LEU A 87 17.74 12.19 0.43
C LEU A 87 16.28 11.86 0.02
N ALA A 88 15.35 12.79 0.25
CA ALA A 88 13.93 12.57 0.04
C ALA A 88 13.55 12.27 -1.42
N PRO A 89 13.98 13.02 -2.45
CA PRO A 89 13.65 12.71 -3.83
C PRO A 89 14.10 11.32 -4.30
N THR A 90 15.31 10.89 -3.88
CA THR A 90 15.82 9.56 -4.20
C THR A 90 14.97 8.47 -3.54
N THR A 91 14.51 8.69 -2.30
CA THR A 91 13.63 7.78 -1.57
C THR A 91 12.26 7.67 -2.25
N PHE A 92 11.64 8.78 -2.67
CA PHE A 92 10.36 8.77 -3.39
C PHE A 92 10.46 8.09 -4.76
N LEU A 93 11.58 8.30 -5.48
CA LEU A 93 11.81 7.65 -6.76
C LEU A 93 12.00 6.13 -6.58
N LEU A 94 12.76 5.69 -5.59
CA LEU A 94 12.95 4.29 -5.25
C LEU A 94 11.61 3.60 -4.98
N GLU A 95 10.75 4.22 -4.17
CA GLU A 95 9.42 3.71 -3.88
C GLU A 95 8.61 3.50 -5.16
N SER A 96 8.54 4.52 -6.01
CA SER A 96 7.78 4.43 -7.26
C SER A 96 8.31 3.37 -8.23
N GLU A 97 9.63 3.19 -8.33
CA GLU A 97 10.23 2.14 -9.17
C GLU A 97 9.95 0.73 -8.63
N VAL A 98 9.98 0.54 -7.31
CA VAL A 98 9.64 -0.75 -6.68
C VAL A 98 8.17 -1.09 -6.89
N PHE A 99 7.26 -0.17 -6.60
CA PHE A 99 5.82 -0.40 -6.78
C PHE A 99 5.44 -0.60 -8.26
N ALA A 100 6.06 0.13 -9.18
CA ALA A 100 5.88 -0.08 -10.62
C ALA A 100 6.24 -1.51 -11.04
N GLU A 101 7.36 -2.04 -10.55
CA GLU A 101 7.78 -3.41 -10.87
C GLU A 101 6.87 -4.46 -10.21
N LEU A 102 6.48 -4.25 -8.95
CA LEU A 102 5.54 -5.14 -8.28
C LEU A 102 4.17 -5.16 -8.98
N TYR A 103 3.69 -4.01 -9.43
CA TYR A 103 2.44 -3.91 -10.20
C TYR A 103 2.55 -4.63 -11.55
N ARG A 104 3.62 -4.39 -12.29
CA ARG A 104 3.88 -5.05 -13.58
C ARG A 104 3.87 -6.58 -13.49
N GLN A 105 4.17 -7.12 -12.32
CA GLN A 105 4.22 -8.56 -12.06
C GLN A 105 2.99 -9.10 -11.31
N ASP A 106 1.93 -8.34 -11.19
CA ASP A 106 0.70 -8.66 -10.44
C ASP A 106 0.93 -8.92 -8.94
N LEU A 107 2.10 -8.53 -8.41
CA LEU A 107 2.48 -8.78 -7.02
C LEU A 107 1.86 -7.80 -6.02
N LEU A 108 1.08 -6.81 -6.47
CA LEU A 108 0.28 -5.95 -5.60
C LEU A 108 -1.14 -6.49 -5.37
N ASP A 109 -1.57 -7.55 -6.08
CA ASP A 109 -2.83 -8.24 -5.77
C ASP A 109 -2.71 -8.99 -4.44
N THR A 110 -3.47 -8.55 -3.43
CA THR A 110 -3.41 -9.12 -2.08
C THR A 110 -3.90 -10.56 -2.00
N THR A 111 -4.60 -11.08 -3.04
CA THR A 111 -5.03 -12.48 -3.10
C THR A 111 -3.88 -13.45 -3.02
N PHE A 112 -2.70 -13.08 -3.53
CA PHE A 112 -1.48 -13.88 -3.43
C PHE A 112 -1.05 -14.14 -1.98
N TYR A 113 -1.31 -13.19 -1.09
CA TYR A 113 -0.85 -13.21 0.30
C TYR A 113 -1.93 -13.62 1.29
N ALA A 114 -3.12 -13.98 0.80
CA ALA A 114 -4.26 -14.37 1.64
C ALA A 114 -3.96 -15.63 2.50
N ASN A 115 -3.03 -16.48 2.05
CA ASN A 115 -2.59 -17.68 2.78
C ASN A 115 -1.07 -17.91 2.61
N ASP A 116 -0.54 -18.92 3.31
CA ASP A 116 0.91 -19.20 3.30
C ASP A 116 1.40 -19.95 2.04
N GLY A 117 0.52 -20.26 1.09
CA GLY A 117 0.88 -20.89 -0.20
C GLY A 117 1.86 -20.05 -1.02
N PHE A 118 1.84 -18.73 -0.83
CA PHE A 118 2.84 -17.81 -1.39
C PHE A 118 4.27 -18.21 -1.03
N LEU A 119 4.55 -18.64 0.19
CA LEU A 119 5.90 -18.98 0.68
C LEU A 119 6.44 -20.27 0.05
N THR A 120 5.56 -21.19 -0.32
CA THR A 120 5.94 -22.54 -0.78
C THR A 120 5.75 -22.77 -2.27
N GLY A 121 4.96 -21.93 -2.95
CA GLY A 121 4.68 -22.02 -4.38
C GLY A 121 5.91 -21.72 -5.24
N LYS A 122 6.05 -22.47 -6.33
CA LYS A 122 7.03 -22.13 -7.41
C LYS A 122 6.36 -21.11 -8.32
N HIS A 123 6.75 -19.86 -8.19
CA HIS A 123 6.32 -18.76 -9.07
C HIS A 123 7.55 -18.27 -9.82
N PRO A 124 7.82 -18.77 -11.04
CA PRO A 124 8.90 -18.22 -11.85
C PRO A 124 8.53 -16.81 -12.24
N THR A 125 9.25 -15.87 -11.69
CA THR A 125 9.12 -14.45 -12.04
C THR A 125 10.18 -14.16 -13.10
N PRO A 126 9.84 -13.59 -14.25
CA PRO A 126 10.85 -13.16 -15.22
C PRO A 126 11.69 -12.06 -14.60
N GLU A 127 12.96 -12.34 -14.32
CA GLU A 127 13.88 -11.31 -13.84
C GLU A 127 14.12 -10.28 -14.95
N ASN A 128 13.95 -9.01 -14.59
CA ASN A 128 14.38 -7.88 -15.41
C ASN A 128 15.59 -7.23 -14.72
N ASN A 129 16.79 -7.68 -15.11
CA ASN A 129 18.03 -7.19 -14.51
C ASN A 129 18.20 -5.68 -14.63
N VAL A 130 17.68 -5.04 -15.68
CA VAL A 130 17.78 -3.58 -15.86
C VAL A 130 16.94 -2.85 -14.79
N VAL A 131 15.74 -3.33 -14.52
CA VAL A 131 14.87 -2.76 -13.47
C VAL A 131 15.47 -3.05 -12.09
N ARG A 132 15.91 -4.28 -11.87
CA ARG A 132 16.57 -4.70 -10.63
C ARG A 132 17.77 -3.81 -10.29
N ASP A 133 18.70 -3.66 -11.24
CA ASP A 133 19.92 -2.88 -11.04
C ASP A 133 19.61 -1.40 -10.78
N ARG A 134 18.57 -0.85 -11.40
CA ARG A 134 18.10 0.50 -11.15
C ARG A 134 17.54 0.65 -9.73
N ILE A 135 16.67 -0.26 -9.30
CA ILE A 135 16.10 -0.27 -7.95
C ILE A 135 17.22 -0.37 -6.90
N PHE A 136 18.14 -1.32 -7.09
CA PHE A 136 19.25 -1.53 -6.15
C PHE A 136 20.22 -0.34 -6.14
N GLY A 137 20.46 0.28 -7.32
CA GLY A 137 21.27 1.48 -7.42
C GLY A 137 20.68 2.69 -6.68
N LEU A 138 19.36 2.85 -6.71
CA LEU A 138 18.67 3.90 -5.94
C LEU A 138 18.74 3.60 -4.43
N GLU A 139 18.53 2.36 -4.00
CA GLU A 139 18.65 2.00 -2.59
C GLU A 139 20.08 2.18 -2.09
N ASP A 140 21.10 1.74 -2.83
CA ASP A 140 22.50 1.97 -2.50
C ASP A 140 22.85 3.47 -2.42
N GLN A 141 22.16 4.32 -3.21
CA GLN A 141 22.30 5.78 -3.12
C GLN A 141 21.72 6.30 -1.81
N VAL A 142 20.49 5.89 -1.45
CA VAL A 142 19.87 6.27 -0.16
C VAL A 142 20.74 5.82 1.01
N GLU A 143 21.27 4.59 0.99
CA GLU A 143 22.17 4.07 2.04
C GLU A 143 23.42 4.94 2.21
N ARG A 144 24.07 5.36 1.12
CA ARG A 144 25.26 6.22 1.18
C ARG A 144 24.93 7.61 1.71
N GLU A 145 23.86 8.25 1.22
CA GLU A 145 23.45 9.60 1.60
C GLU A 145 23.00 9.63 3.06
N ALA A 146 22.15 8.67 3.48
CA ALA A 146 21.73 8.54 4.86
C ALA A 146 22.88 8.20 5.79
N GLY A 147 23.79 7.30 5.37
CA GLY A 147 24.99 6.94 6.13
C GLY A 147 25.89 8.13 6.43
N ALA A 148 26.09 9.02 5.45
CA ALA A 148 26.88 10.25 5.63
C ALA A 148 26.21 11.20 6.65
N ARG A 149 24.89 11.39 6.58
CA ARG A 149 24.14 12.21 7.54
C ARG A 149 24.16 11.62 8.94
N LEU A 150 24.00 10.30 9.07
CA LEU A 150 24.01 9.59 10.36
C LEU A 150 25.40 9.54 11.01
N ALA A 151 26.46 9.55 10.22
CA ALA A 151 27.82 9.69 10.75
C ALA A 151 28.06 11.07 11.42
N ALA A 152 27.45 12.12 10.87
CA ALA A 152 27.47 13.46 11.43
C ALA A 152 26.48 13.65 12.59
N ASN A 153 25.27 13.10 12.46
CA ASN A 153 24.21 13.16 13.47
C ASN A 153 23.48 11.78 13.59
N PRO A 154 23.86 10.93 14.55
CA PRO A 154 23.21 9.62 14.74
C PRO A 154 21.72 9.66 15.14
N ARG A 155 21.17 10.86 15.38
CA ARG A 155 19.77 11.10 15.74
C ARG A 155 19.00 11.82 14.62
N ASP A 156 19.53 11.88 13.41
CA ASP A 156 18.86 12.43 12.23
C ASP A 156 17.69 11.51 11.83
N THR A 157 16.48 11.93 12.19
CA THR A 157 15.25 11.14 11.98
C THR A 157 14.92 10.95 10.52
N ASP A 158 15.15 11.96 9.67
CA ASP A 158 14.91 11.84 8.23
C ASP A 158 15.86 10.83 7.57
N ALA A 159 17.14 10.86 7.99
CA ALA A 159 18.12 9.91 7.48
C ALA A 159 17.87 8.47 7.97
N LEU A 160 17.41 8.29 9.22
CA LEU A 160 16.99 6.99 9.74
C LEU A 160 15.76 6.48 8.99
N TYR A 161 14.73 7.32 8.83
CA TYR A 161 13.50 6.95 8.13
C TYR A 161 13.78 6.58 6.67
N ALA A 162 14.44 7.44 5.91
CA ALA A 162 14.71 7.18 4.50
C ALA A 162 15.50 5.87 4.29
N ARG A 163 16.51 5.61 5.17
CA ARG A 163 17.26 4.36 5.12
C ARG A 163 16.41 3.15 5.50
N GLY A 164 15.61 3.26 6.55
CA GLY A 164 14.68 2.21 6.97
C GLY A 164 13.66 1.90 5.89
N TRP A 165 13.07 2.94 5.29
CA TRP A 165 12.11 2.78 4.20
C TRP A 165 12.75 2.13 2.97
N ALA A 166 13.92 2.60 2.52
CA ALA A 166 14.65 2.03 1.39
C ALA A 166 14.97 0.54 1.60
N ARG A 167 15.42 0.15 2.80
CA ARG A 167 15.65 -1.24 3.18
C ARG A 167 14.39 -2.08 3.14
N SER A 168 13.25 -1.53 3.59
CA SER A 168 11.98 -2.25 3.57
C SER A 168 11.49 -2.47 2.14
N LEU A 169 11.65 -1.50 1.25
CA LEU A 169 11.33 -1.61 -0.18
C LEU A 169 12.20 -2.67 -0.87
N ARG A 170 13.52 -2.65 -0.64
CA ARG A 170 14.42 -3.68 -1.16
C ARG A 170 14.09 -5.07 -0.60
N ALA A 171 13.79 -5.17 0.70
CA ALA A 171 13.37 -6.44 1.31
C ALA A 171 12.08 -6.97 0.67
N ALA A 172 11.11 -6.10 0.39
CA ALA A 172 9.89 -6.46 -0.32
C ALA A 172 10.20 -6.97 -1.74
N TYR A 173 11.04 -6.26 -2.50
CA TYR A 173 11.47 -6.69 -3.83
C TYR A 173 12.15 -8.07 -3.79
N MET A 174 13.12 -8.26 -2.90
CA MET A 174 13.84 -9.53 -2.73
C MET A 174 12.91 -10.68 -2.35
N ALA A 175 11.93 -10.45 -1.46
CA ALA A 175 10.98 -11.47 -1.04
C ALA A 175 9.94 -11.80 -2.12
N MET A 176 9.42 -10.79 -2.79
CA MET A 176 8.27 -10.93 -3.70
C MET A 176 8.72 -11.28 -5.13
N VAL A 177 9.77 -10.63 -5.62
CA VAL A 177 10.29 -10.82 -6.99
C VAL A 177 11.35 -11.90 -7.03
N GLU A 178 12.42 -11.76 -6.24
CA GLU A 178 13.57 -12.69 -6.27
C GLU A 178 13.33 -13.98 -5.48
N ARG A 179 12.27 -14.04 -4.63
CA ARG A 179 12.00 -15.18 -3.74
C ARG A 179 13.15 -15.49 -2.77
N SER A 180 13.96 -14.48 -2.49
CA SER A 180 15.13 -14.54 -1.63
C SER A 180 14.77 -14.22 -0.17
N PHE A 181 14.02 -15.13 0.50
CA PHE A 181 13.37 -14.84 1.79
C PHE A 181 14.35 -14.59 2.95
N SER A 182 15.45 -15.35 3.05
CA SER A 182 16.37 -15.20 4.19
C SER A 182 17.14 -13.86 4.15
N PRO A 183 17.76 -13.43 3.05
CA PRO A 183 18.36 -12.10 2.98
C PRO A 183 17.32 -10.97 3.12
N ALA A 184 16.13 -11.10 2.50
CA ALA A 184 15.05 -10.14 2.63
C ALA A 184 14.64 -9.93 4.11
N PHE A 185 14.55 -11.02 4.86
CA PHE A 185 14.22 -10.93 6.29
C PHE A 185 15.27 -10.19 7.12
N HIS A 186 16.56 -10.45 6.90
CA HIS A 186 17.64 -9.72 7.61
C HIS A 186 17.62 -8.22 7.28
N LEU A 187 17.31 -7.89 6.04
CA LEU A 187 17.17 -6.49 5.63
C LEU A 187 15.94 -5.84 6.26
N ALA A 188 14.81 -6.56 6.34
CA ALA A 188 13.60 -6.10 7.03
C ALA A 188 13.82 -5.89 8.54
N LEU A 189 14.66 -6.71 9.20
CA LEU A 189 15.08 -6.47 10.59
C LEU A 189 15.84 -5.15 10.73
N SER A 190 16.74 -4.88 9.79
CA SER A 190 17.53 -3.64 9.79
C SER A 190 16.63 -2.43 9.54
N ALA A 191 15.67 -2.54 8.62
CA ALA A 191 14.64 -1.53 8.37
C ALA A 191 13.81 -1.23 9.63
N HIS A 192 13.29 -2.30 10.27
CA HIS A 192 12.55 -2.16 11.54
C HIS A 192 13.38 -1.47 12.62
N SER A 193 14.69 -1.78 12.74
CA SER A 193 15.57 -1.15 13.73
C SER A 193 15.71 0.35 13.53
N ASP A 194 15.86 0.80 12.28
CA ASP A 194 15.95 2.22 11.94
C ASP A 194 14.61 2.93 12.25
N GLU A 195 13.49 2.38 11.79
CA GLU A 195 12.17 2.97 12.01
C GLU A 195 11.75 2.99 13.47
N ALA A 196 12.06 1.95 14.22
CA ALA A 196 11.84 1.94 15.67
C ALA A 196 12.65 3.02 16.39
N LYS A 197 13.89 3.28 15.90
CA LYS A 197 14.72 4.37 16.43
C LYS A 197 14.16 5.74 16.06
N VAL A 198 13.60 5.92 14.87
CA VAL A 198 12.86 7.14 14.49
C VAL A 198 11.77 7.42 15.52
N LEU A 199 10.90 6.45 15.80
CA LEU A 199 9.79 6.61 16.76
C LEU A 199 10.25 6.83 18.21
N GLN A 200 11.43 6.35 18.60
CA GLN A 200 12.04 6.66 19.91
C GLN A 200 12.54 8.10 20.00
N ILE A 201 13.02 8.68 18.91
CA ILE A 201 13.54 10.04 18.86
C ILE A 201 12.43 11.05 18.64
N ASP A 202 11.51 10.73 17.72
CA ASP A 202 10.39 11.56 17.33
C ASP A 202 9.12 10.71 17.16
N PRO A 203 8.27 10.59 18.19
CA PRO A 203 7.01 9.86 18.12
C PRO A 203 5.98 10.46 17.12
N SER A 204 6.18 11.71 16.67
CA SER A 204 5.30 12.35 15.67
C SER A 204 5.58 11.92 14.24
N TYR A 205 6.67 11.18 13.99
CA TYR A 205 7.02 10.62 12.68
C TYR A 205 6.13 9.39 12.39
N THR A 206 4.85 9.64 12.11
CA THR A 206 3.83 8.58 12.00
C THR A 206 4.05 7.65 10.81
N ASP A 207 4.74 8.10 9.73
CA ASP A 207 5.10 7.25 8.59
C ASP A 207 5.93 6.01 9.00
N ALA A 208 6.82 6.15 10.00
CA ALA A 208 7.64 5.05 10.50
C ALA A 208 6.80 3.90 11.11
N LYS A 209 5.55 4.17 11.50
CA LYS A 209 4.64 3.16 12.07
C LYS A 209 4.20 2.12 11.05
N LEU A 210 4.23 2.41 9.76
CA LEU A 210 3.95 1.43 8.71
C LEU A 210 4.91 0.23 8.81
N VAL A 211 6.21 0.48 8.81
CA VAL A 211 7.23 -0.59 8.85
C VAL A 211 7.22 -1.29 10.21
N VAL A 212 7.21 -0.52 11.30
CA VAL A 212 7.23 -1.10 12.66
C VAL A 212 5.95 -1.89 12.93
N GLY A 213 4.78 -1.37 12.53
CA GLY A 213 3.48 -2.04 12.69
C GLY A 213 3.39 -3.32 11.87
N THR A 214 3.81 -3.28 10.61
CA THR A 214 3.87 -4.46 9.73
C THR A 214 4.76 -5.54 10.33
N TYR A 215 5.97 -5.18 10.77
CA TYR A 215 6.88 -6.10 11.45
C TYR A 215 6.24 -6.73 12.70
N GLN A 216 5.68 -5.92 13.59
CA GLN A 216 5.04 -6.39 14.82
C GLN A 216 3.92 -7.40 14.53
N TYR A 217 3.08 -7.11 13.52
CA TYR A 217 2.00 -8.01 13.13
C TYR A 217 2.54 -9.31 12.54
N VAL A 218 3.42 -9.23 11.54
CA VAL A 218 3.95 -10.42 10.83
C VAL A 218 4.66 -11.35 11.81
N ILE A 219 5.57 -10.83 12.64
CA ILE A 219 6.28 -11.64 13.63
C ILE A 219 5.30 -12.20 14.69
N GLY A 220 4.28 -11.43 15.09
CA GLY A 220 3.25 -11.89 16.01
C GLY A 220 2.36 -13.00 15.42
N ALA A 221 2.17 -13.00 14.09
CA ALA A 221 1.36 -13.98 13.37
C ALA A 221 2.11 -15.29 13.03
N LEU A 222 3.45 -15.26 12.97
CA LEU A 222 4.24 -16.45 12.61
C LEU A 222 4.10 -17.55 13.66
N PRO A 223 3.77 -18.80 13.25
CA PRO A 223 3.81 -19.96 14.13
C PRO A 223 5.21 -20.15 14.73
N TRP A 224 5.27 -20.58 15.99
CA TRP A 224 6.55 -20.76 16.69
C TRP A 224 7.51 -21.72 15.98
N ALA A 225 6.99 -22.75 15.31
CA ALA A 225 7.81 -23.71 14.56
C ALA A 225 8.55 -23.03 13.40
N PHE A 226 7.92 -22.09 12.68
CA PHE A 226 8.59 -21.31 11.63
C PHE A 226 9.66 -20.40 12.22
N LYS A 227 9.43 -19.81 13.40
CA LYS A 227 10.44 -18.98 14.09
C LYS A 227 11.72 -19.77 14.39
N ILE A 228 11.58 -21.04 14.77
CA ILE A 228 12.74 -21.92 15.03
C ILE A 228 13.47 -22.27 13.73
N VAL A 229 12.73 -22.73 12.70
CA VAL A 229 13.31 -23.16 11.42
C VAL A 229 14.10 -22.06 10.74
N PHE A 230 13.63 -20.82 10.82
CA PHE A 230 14.30 -19.66 10.22
C PHE A 230 15.25 -18.91 11.17
N GLY A 231 15.55 -19.47 12.34
CA GLY A 231 16.47 -18.85 13.31
C GLY A 231 15.90 -17.64 14.05
N PHE A 232 14.57 -17.45 14.04
CA PHE A 232 13.89 -16.33 14.69
C PHE A 232 13.52 -16.61 16.15
N ALA A 233 14.13 -17.62 16.75
CA ALA A 233 13.93 -17.92 18.16
C ALA A 233 14.34 -16.71 19.02
N GLY A 234 13.40 -16.23 19.84
CA GLY A 234 13.63 -15.04 20.69
C GLY A 234 13.15 -13.72 20.08
N ILE A 235 12.79 -13.68 18.78
CA ILE A 235 12.19 -12.49 18.18
C ILE A 235 10.70 -12.46 18.51
N THR A 236 10.23 -11.36 19.11
CA THR A 236 8.84 -11.20 19.55
C THR A 236 8.11 -10.14 18.72
N GLY A 237 6.85 -10.39 18.47
CA GLY A 237 5.95 -9.45 17.82
C GLY A 237 4.54 -9.57 18.41
N SER A 238 3.71 -8.58 18.21
CA SER A 238 2.33 -8.53 18.68
C SER A 238 1.41 -8.10 17.54
N LYS A 239 0.49 -8.97 17.15
CA LYS A 239 -0.54 -8.66 16.14
C LYS A 239 -1.35 -7.43 16.53
N THR A 240 -1.79 -7.33 17.79
CA THR A 240 -2.59 -6.21 18.27
C THR A 240 -1.81 -4.90 18.19
N ARG A 241 -0.59 -4.86 18.74
CA ARG A 241 0.27 -3.66 18.67
C ARG A 241 0.57 -3.29 17.21
N GLY A 242 0.81 -4.29 16.34
CA GLY A 242 1.04 -4.07 14.92
C GLY A 242 -0.16 -3.39 14.26
N MET A 243 -1.37 -3.91 14.49
CA MET A 243 -2.59 -3.31 13.97
C MET A 243 -2.86 -1.91 14.52
N ASP A 244 -2.64 -1.66 15.82
CA ASP A 244 -2.79 -0.33 16.42
C ASP A 244 -1.86 0.70 15.76
N MET A 245 -0.59 0.31 15.51
CA MET A 245 0.38 1.17 14.82
C MET A 245 0.02 1.42 13.36
N LEU A 246 -0.50 0.41 12.66
CA LEU A 246 -0.96 0.54 11.28
C LEU A 246 -2.19 1.45 11.18
N HIS A 247 -3.15 1.33 12.11
CA HIS A 247 -4.29 2.25 12.16
C HIS A 247 -3.84 3.69 12.43
N ASP A 248 -2.88 3.88 13.34
CA ASP A 248 -2.35 5.22 13.60
C ASP A 248 -1.60 5.80 12.38
N ALA A 249 -0.85 4.97 11.61
CA ALA A 249 -0.29 5.38 10.33
C ALA A 249 -1.37 5.71 9.30
N TYR A 250 -2.40 4.86 9.18
CA TYR A 250 -3.51 5.09 8.26
C TYR A 250 -4.23 6.42 8.51
N ASP A 251 -4.45 6.76 9.77
CA ASP A 251 -5.18 7.96 10.18
C ASP A 251 -4.33 9.24 10.14
N HIS A 252 -3.01 9.14 10.36
CA HIS A 252 -2.18 10.31 10.65
C HIS A 252 -0.88 10.42 9.85
N ALA A 253 -0.46 9.38 9.10
CA ALA A 253 0.78 9.45 8.34
C ALA A 253 0.65 10.36 7.11
N PRO A 254 1.57 11.33 6.92
CA PRO A 254 1.52 12.25 5.78
C PRO A 254 1.74 11.56 4.42
N MET A 255 2.60 10.53 4.39
CA MET A 255 3.02 9.86 3.15
C MET A 255 2.45 8.44 3.04
N THR A 256 2.52 7.65 4.09
CA THR A 256 2.26 6.19 4.04
C THR A 256 0.86 5.79 4.49
N SER A 257 -0.09 6.73 4.56
CA SER A 257 -1.48 6.46 4.96
C SER A 257 -2.16 5.41 4.06
N ILE A 258 -1.93 5.48 2.75
CA ILE A 258 -2.57 4.57 1.78
C ILE A 258 -1.98 3.17 1.88
N GLU A 259 -0.65 3.07 1.99
CA GLU A 259 0.07 1.81 2.19
C GLU A 259 -0.36 1.14 3.49
N ALA A 260 -0.50 1.91 4.58
CA ALA A 260 -1.00 1.40 5.85
C ALA A 260 -2.43 0.83 5.72
N GLY A 261 -3.33 1.54 5.04
CA GLY A 261 -4.69 1.05 4.76
C GLY A 261 -4.70 -0.24 3.92
N THR A 262 -3.82 -0.34 2.93
CA THR A 262 -3.66 -1.55 2.10
C THR A 262 -3.15 -2.73 2.93
N VAL A 263 -2.14 -2.50 3.79
CA VAL A 263 -1.61 -3.54 4.69
C VAL A 263 -2.65 -3.98 5.74
N ILE A 264 -3.43 -3.05 6.30
CA ILE A 264 -4.55 -3.36 7.18
C ILE A 264 -5.55 -4.26 6.46
N THR A 265 -5.91 -3.93 5.21
CA THR A 265 -6.85 -4.72 4.40
C THR A 265 -6.35 -6.15 4.21
N LEU A 266 -5.06 -6.32 3.86
CA LEU A 266 -4.42 -7.63 3.74
C LEU A 266 -4.49 -8.43 5.05
N PHE A 267 -4.16 -7.81 6.19
CA PHE A 267 -4.14 -8.50 7.48
C PHE A 267 -5.55 -8.88 7.96
N LEU A 268 -6.53 -8.01 7.74
CA LEU A 268 -7.94 -8.31 8.01
C LEU A 268 -8.44 -9.47 7.13
N ARG A 269 -8.05 -9.53 5.86
CA ARG A 269 -8.33 -10.64 4.94
C ARG A 269 -7.75 -11.96 5.48
N ARG A 270 -6.47 -11.98 5.90
CA ARG A 270 -5.83 -13.16 6.50
C ARG A 270 -6.52 -13.66 7.79
N GLU A 271 -7.19 -12.76 8.49
CA GLU A 271 -7.97 -13.08 9.70
C GLU A 271 -9.44 -13.38 9.39
N ALA A 272 -9.82 -13.50 8.10
CA ALA A 272 -11.20 -13.67 7.65
C ALA A 272 -12.17 -12.58 8.15
N LYS A 273 -11.65 -11.38 8.49
CA LYS A 273 -12.43 -10.21 8.89
C LYS A 273 -12.85 -9.39 7.67
N TYR A 274 -13.46 -10.05 6.70
CA TYR A 274 -13.72 -9.49 5.35
C TYR A 274 -14.53 -8.21 5.37
N GLN A 275 -15.56 -8.09 6.23
CA GLN A 275 -16.40 -6.89 6.30
C GLN A 275 -15.60 -5.65 6.77
N GLN A 276 -14.66 -5.85 7.69
CA GLN A 276 -13.77 -4.77 8.12
C GLN A 276 -12.80 -4.39 7.00
N ALA A 277 -12.23 -5.37 6.30
CA ALA A 277 -11.37 -5.15 5.13
C ALA A 277 -12.12 -4.38 4.02
N VAL A 278 -13.36 -4.75 3.71
CA VAL A 278 -14.23 -4.03 2.75
C VAL A 278 -14.46 -2.59 3.17
N THR A 279 -14.59 -2.31 4.46
CA THR A 279 -14.77 -0.93 4.96
C THR A 279 -13.53 -0.08 4.67
N VAL A 280 -12.33 -0.61 4.93
CA VAL A 280 -11.07 0.10 4.66
C VAL A 280 -10.86 0.32 3.17
N ILE A 281 -11.01 -0.75 2.35
CA ILE A 281 -10.76 -0.64 0.91
C ILE A 281 -11.73 0.31 0.21
N ARG A 282 -12.98 0.40 0.67
CA ARG A 282 -13.95 1.37 0.16
C ARG A 282 -13.56 2.81 0.45
N ALA A 283 -12.96 3.08 1.61
CA ALA A 283 -12.44 4.41 1.92
C ALA A 283 -11.27 4.77 1.01
N LEU A 284 -10.35 3.84 0.74
CA LEU A 284 -9.25 4.02 -0.21
C LEU A 284 -9.77 4.24 -1.63
N LYS A 285 -10.70 3.40 -2.10
CA LYS A 285 -11.35 3.55 -3.40
C LYS A 285 -12.09 4.89 -3.56
N ALA A 286 -12.75 5.38 -2.51
CA ALA A 286 -13.42 6.68 -2.54
C ALA A 286 -12.42 7.83 -2.69
N LYS A 287 -11.21 7.70 -2.13
CA LYS A 287 -10.13 8.68 -2.26
C LYS A 287 -9.45 8.61 -3.64
N TYR A 288 -9.28 7.40 -4.19
CA TYR A 288 -8.64 7.14 -5.48
C TYR A 288 -9.52 6.25 -6.38
N PRO A 289 -10.61 6.79 -6.95
CA PRO A 289 -11.58 5.99 -7.71
C PRO A 289 -11.03 5.43 -9.02
N HIS A 290 -9.92 5.98 -9.51
CA HIS A 290 -9.22 5.52 -10.70
C HIS A 290 -8.07 4.53 -10.40
N ASP A 291 -7.94 4.07 -9.15
CA ASP A 291 -7.07 2.94 -8.81
C ASP A 291 -7.80 1.64 -9.13
N PHE A 292 -7.25 0.90 -10.10
CA PHE A 292 -7.79 -0.40 -10.51
C PHE A 292 -7.72 -1.44 -9.39
N LEU A 293 -6.61 -1.45 -8.62
CA LEU A 293 -6.39 -2.45 -7.57
C LEU A 293 -7.37 -2.29 -6.41
N PHE A 294 -7.75 -1.06 -6.03
CA PHE A 294 -8.74 -0.88 -4.97
C PHE A 294 -10.13 -1.36 -5.40
N CYS A 295 -10.47 -1.19 -6.69
CA CYS A 295 -11.70 -1.73 -7.25
C CYS A 295 -11.67 -3.26 -7.30
N LEU A 296 -10.56 -3.85 -7.73
CA LEU A 296 -10.33 -5.30 -7.78
C LEU A 296 -10.38 -5.91 -6.38
N GLU A 297 -9.73 -5.27 -5.40
CA GLU A 297 -9.67 -5.76 -4.02
C GLU A 297 -11.05 -5.76 -3.34
N GLU A 298 -11.89 -4.74 -3.59
CA GLU A 298 -13.27 -4.77 -3.09
C GLU A 298 -14.02 -6.01 -3.63
N ALA A 299 -13.88 -6.32 -4.92
CA ALA A 299 -14.52 -7.47 -5.53
C ALA A 299 -13.96 -8.80 -4.99
N ASN A 300 -12.63 -8.89 -4.84
CA ASN A 300 -11.94 -10.04 -4.25
C ASN A 300 -12.42 -10.31 -2.82
N LEU A 301 -12.48 -9.28 -1.98
CA LEU A 301 -12.93 -9.40 -0.58
C LEU A 301 -14.40 -9.85 -0.47
N ARG A 302 -15.28 -9.37 -1.34
CA ARG A 302 -16.67 -9.84 -1.39
C ARG A 302 -16.75 -11.31 -1.78
N LYS A 303 -15.94 -11.74 -2.76
CA LYS A 303 -15.84 -13.14 -3.15
C LYS A 303 -15.39 -14.00 -1.96
N ASP A 304 -14.32 -13.59 -1.27
CA ASP A 304 -13.78 -14.33 -0.12
C ASP A 304 -14.72 -14.32 1.09
N ALA A 305 -15.55 -13.29 1.23
CA ALA A 305 -16.63 -13.21 2.22
C ALA A 305 -17.83 -14.14 1.91
N GLY A 306 -17.84 -14.80 0.75
CA GLY A 306 -18.97 -15.62 0.31
C GLY A 306 -20.17 -14.82 -0.21
N GLU A 307 -20.02 -13.52 -0.49
CA GLU A 307 -21.05 -12.65 -1.06
C GLU A 307 -21.22 -12.85 -2.58
N GLY A 308 -21.36 -14.08 -3.04
CA GLY A 308 -21.21 -14.53 -4.41
C GLY A 308 -21.79 -13.60 -5.48
N MET A 309 -23.09 -13.29 -5.45
CA MET A 309 -23.70 -12.40 -6.45
C MET A 309 -23.24 -10.95 -6.32
N ALA A 310 -22.94 -10.46 -5.12
CA ALA A 310 -22.38 -9.14 -4.91
C ALA A 310 -20.94 -9.05 -5.43
N ALA A 311 -20.16 -10.12 -5.31
CA ALA A 311 -18.84 -10.23 -5.93
C ALA A 311 -18.91 -10.20 -7.46
N VAL A 312 -19.81 -11.00 -8.04
CA VAL A 312 -20.05 -10.99 -9.51
C VAL A 312 -20.37 -9.58 -10.00
N ALA A 313 -21.32 -8.89 -9.32
CA ALA A 313 -21.69 -7.52 -9.67
C ALA A 313 -20.50 -6.55 -9.56
N ALA A 314 -19.66 -6.69 -8.52
CA ALA A 314 -18.49 -5.84 -8.32
C ALA A 314 -17.44 -6.03 -9.44
N TYR A 315 -17.14 -7.26 -9.85
CA TYR A 315 -16.24 -7.52 -10.99
C TYR A 315 -16.82 -7.00 -12.32
N GLN A 316 -18.11 -7.19 -12.55
CA GLN A 316 -18.78 -6.68 -13.77
C GLN A 316 -18.75 -5.15 -13.84
N ASP A 317 -18.95 -4.48 -12.70
CA ASP A 317 -18.86 -3.01 -12.62
C ASP A 317 -17.43 -2.52 -12.86
N LEU A 318 -16.43 -3.18 -12.27
CA LEU A 318 -15.01 -2.93 -12.52
C LEU A 318 -14.68 -3.05 -14.03
N LEU A 319 -15.09 -4.15 -14.67
CA LEU A 319 -14.84 -4.38 -16.10
C LEU A 319 -15.57 -3.36 -16.98
N LYS A 320 -16.77 -2.93 -16.58
CA LYS A 320 -17.50 -1.86 -17.26
C LYS A 320 -16.77 -0.50 -17.12
N GLN A 321 -16.20 -0.20 -15.97
CA GLN A 321 -15.38 0.99 -15.76
C GLN A 321 -14.10 0.92 -16.60
N ALA A 322 -13.42 -0.23 -16.63
CA ALA A 322 -12.21 -0.44 -17.42
C ALA A 322 -12.45 -0.32 -18.94
N ALA A 323 -13.67 -0.55 -19.41
CA ALA A 323 -14.04 -0.35 -20.80
C ALA A 323 -14.22 1.14 -21.18
N GLN A 324 -14.24 2.06 -20.21
CA GLN A 324 -14.32 3.50 -20.47
C GLN A 324 -12.92 4.02 -20.82
N PRO A 325 -12.78 4.84 -21.89
CA PRO A 325 -11.49 5.40 -22.27
C PRO A 325 -10.81 6.14 -21.10
N ASN A 326 -9.58 5.78 -20.79
CA ASN A 326 -8.74 6.45 -19.77
C ASN A 326 -9.35 6.49 -18.34
N TYR A 327 -10.32 5.64 -18.04
CA TYR A 327 -10.86 5.58 -16.67
C TYR A 327 -9.79 5.07 -15.68
N PHE A 328 -9.10 3.99 -16.05
CA PHE A 328 -7.89 3.54 -15.35
C PHE A 328 -6.69 3.78 -16.27
N PRO A 329 -5.65 4.49 -15.82
CA PRO A 329 -4.42 4.70 -16.61
C PRO A 329 -3.73 3.38 -16.94
N SER A 330 -3.76 2.44 -16.00
CA SER A 330 -3.29 1.07 -16.17
C SER A 330 -4.29 0.12 -15.53
N ALA A 331 -4.69 -0.93 -16.24
CA ALA A 331 -5.67 -1.90 -15.76
C ALA A 331 -5.24 -3.32 -16.15
N HIS A 332 -5.10 -4.18 -15.17
CA HIS A 332 -4.85 -5.61 -15.34
C HIS A 332 -6.20 -6.35 -15.38
N ILE A 333 -6.95 -6.13 -16.48
CA ILE A 333 -8.32 -6.64 -16.62
C ILE A 333 -8.40 -8.17 -16.61
N GLU A 334 -7.32 -8.86 -16.95
CA GLU A 334 -7.16 -10.31 -16.85
C GLU A 334 -7.34 -10.82 -15.42
N LEU A 335 -6.89 -10.05 -14.41
CA LEU A 335 -7.13 -10.37 -13.00
C LEU A 335 -8.62 -10.27 -12.64
N ALA A 336 -9.29 -9.24 -13.15
CA ALA A 336 -10.73 -9.05 -12.93
C ALA A 336 -11.56 -10.15 -13.60
N TYR A 337 -11.21 -10.56 -14.82
CA TYR A 337 -11.88 -11.67 -15.50
C TYR A 337 -11.64 -12.99 -14.78
N TYR A 338 -10.43 -13.25 -14.27
CA TYR A 338 -10.14 -14.43 -13.48
C TYR A 338 -11.00 -14.47 -12.19
N GLY A 339 -11.02 -13.37 -11.43
CA GLY A 339 -11.83 -13.24 -10.23
C GLY A 339 -13.33 -13.37 -10.49
N LEU A 340 -13.83 -12.80 -11.61
CA LEU A 340 -15.21 -12.99 -12.06
C LEU A 340 -15.50 -14.47 -12.34
N GLY A 341 -14.58 -15.17 -13.01
CA GLY A 341 -14.68 -16.59 -13.28
C GLY A 341 -14.81 -17.41 -11.97
N GLU A 342 -13.98 -17.11 -10.98
CA GLU A 342 -14.05 -17.75 -9.66
C GLU A 342 -15.38 -17.46 -8.93
N ALA A 343 -15.85 -16.21 -8.96
CA ALA A 343 -17.11 -15.83 -8.34
C ALA A 343 -18.30 -16.53 -9.01
N LEU A 344 -18.36 -16.60 -10.33
CA LEU A 344 -19.37 -17.31 -11.10
C LEU A 344 -19.31 -18.83 -10.86
N TYR A 345 -18.10 -19.40 -10.79
CA TYR A 345 -17.89 -20.80 -10.47
C TYR A 345 -18.51 -21.16 -9.10
N GLY A 346 -18.22 -20.36 -8.08
CA GLY A 346 -18.80 -20.54 -6.76
C GLY A 346 -20.32 -20.43 -6.71
N GLN A 347 -20.92 -19.69 -7.67
CA GLN A 347 -22.39 -19.60 -7.85
C GLN A 347 -22.95 -20.70 -8.78
N ARG A 348 -22.12 -21.64 -9.24
CA ARG A 348 -22.47 -22.73 -10.18
C ARG A 348 -22.92 -22.24 -11.57
N HIS A 349 -22.56 -20.99 -11.94
CA HIS A 349 -22.75 -20.45 -13.28
C HIS A 349 -21.60 -20.88 -14.19
N PHE A 350 -21.42 -22.20 -14.36
CA PHE A 350 -20.22 -22.79 -14.96
C PHE A 350 -19.98 -22.35 -16.42
N ALA A 351 -21.02 -22.15 -17.22
CA ALA A 351 -20.87 -21.68 -18.60
C ALA A 351 -20.26 -20.27 -18.66
N ASP A 352 -20.80 -19.34 -17.85
CA ASP A 352 -20.32 -17.95 -17.78
C ASP A 352 -18.93 -17.90 -17.11
N SER A 353 -18.69 -18.76 -16.13
CA SER A 353 -17.40 -18.91 -15.47
C SER A 353 -16.30 -19.32 -16.46
N ALA A 354 -16.57 -20.33 -17.31
CA ALA A 354 -15.62 -20.76 -18.34
C ALA A 354 -15.27 -19.62 -19.29
N GLN A 355 -16.28 -18.86 -19.76
CA GLN A 355 -16.05 -17.71 -20.63
C GLN A 355 -15.21 -16.61 -19.96
N ALA A 356 -15.46 -16.33 -18.66
CA ALA A 356 -14.68 -15.36 -17.92
C ALA A 356 -13.20 -15.80 -17.77
N TYR A 357 -12.95 -17.05 -17.44
CA TYR A 357 -11.60 -17.61 -17.39
C TYR A 357 -10.89 -17.58 -18.75
N GLU A 358 -11.59 -17.91 -19.84
CA GLU A 358 -11.04 -17.82 -21.19
C GLU A 358 -10.66 -16.38 -21.58
N ARG A 359 -11.48 -15.40 -21.18
CA ARG A 359 -11.12 -13.99 -21.36
C ARG A 359 -9.87 -13.62 -20.60
N ALA A 360 -9.75 -14.05 -19.34
CA ALA A 360 -8.54 -13.85 -18.56
C ALA A 360 -7.32 -14.51 -19.24
N ALA A 361 -7.46 -15.76 -19.73
CA ALA A 361 -6.36 -16.48 -20.36
C ALA A 361 -5.91 -15.87 -21.70
N ASN A 362 -6.85 -15.32 -22.47
CA ASN A 362 -6.57 -14.78 -23.80
C ASN A 362 -6.23 -13.29 -23.81
N ASP A 363 -6.27 -12.62 -22.67
CA ASP A 363 -5.84 -11.24 -22.57
C ASP A 363 -4.34 -11.12 -22.89
N PRO A 364 -3.92 -10.14 -23.73
CA PRO A 364 -2.52 -9.94 -24.07
C PRO A 364 -1.61 -9.69 -22.87
N SER A 365 -2.14 -9.08 -21.80
CA SER A 365 -1.41 -8.75 -20.57
C SER A 365 -1.25 -9.95 -19.64
N SER A 366 -2.02 -11.04 -19.90
CA SER A 366 -2.03 -12.20 -19.02
C SER A 366 -0.67 -12.88 -18.94
N GLY A 367 -0.07 -12.90 -17.76
CA GLY A 367 1.15 -13.63 -17.47
C GLY A 367 0.96 -15.14 -17.65
N ALA A 368 2.06 -15.87 -17.95
CA ALA A 368 2.01 -17.30 -18.26
C ALA A 368 1.34 -18.16 -17.16
N GLU A 369 1.52 -17.81 -15.89
CA GLU A 369 0.91 -18.55 -14.77
C GLU A 369 -0.60 -18.31 -14.70
N LEU A 370 -1.05 -17.05 -14.78
CA LEU A 370 -2.47 -16.71 -14.80
C LEU A 370 -3.17 -17.36 -16.00
N LYS A 371 -2.52 -17.32 -17.17
CA LYS A 371 -3.01 -17.96 -18.40
C LYS A 371 -3.25 -19.46 -18.21
N ARG A 372 -2.27 -20.18 -17.65
CA ARG A 372 -2.41 -21.62 -17.34
C ARG A 372 -3.53 -21.90 -16.36
N ARG A 373 -3.57 -21.16 -15.24
CA ARG A 373 -4.61 -21.32 -14.22
C ARG A 373 -6.00 -21.07 -14.81
N SER A 374 -6.14 -20.05 -15.61
CA SER A 374 -7.39 -19.69 -16.25
C SER A 374 -7.89 -20.78 -17.20
N PHE A 375 -7.03 -21.31 -18.07
CA PHE A 375 -7.42 -22.42 -18.94
C PHE A 375 -7.77 -23.69 -18.18
N VAL A 376 -7.02 -24.03 -17.12
CA VAL A 376 -7.38 -25.18 -16.26
C VAL A 376 -8.74 -24.98 -15.62
N SER A 377 -9.03 -23.78 -15.13
CA SER A 377 -10.31 -23.46 -14.47
C SER A 377 -11.47 -23.44 -15.47
N ALA A 378 -11.25 -22.92 -16.70
CA ALA A 378 -12.23 -22.99 -17.79
C ALA A 378 -12.58 -24.43 -18.14
N GLY A 379 -11.57 -25.28 -18.35
CA GLY A 379 -11.77 -26.70 -18.64
C GLY A 379 -12.55 -27.43 -17.54
N LYS A 380 -12.27 -27.15 -16.25
CA LYS A 380 -13.05 -27.71 -15.14
C LYS A 380 -14.52 -27.27 -15.19
N ALA A 381 -14.76 -25.98 -15.40
CA ALA A 381 -16.13 -25.45 -15.48
C ALA A 381 -16.92 -26.07 -16.65
N ARG A 382 -16.26 -26.30 -17.81
CA ARG A 382 -16.84 -26.97 -18.97
C ARG A 382 -17.13 -28.44 -18.73
N ASP A 383 -16.24 -29.17 -18.05
CA ASP A 383 -16.49 -30.55 -17.68
C ASP A 383 -17.74 -30.69 -16.80
N LEU A 384 -18.00 -29.74 -15.89
CA LEU A 384 -19.18 -29.75 -15.02
C LEU A 384 -20.53 -29.54 -15.75
N ILE A 385 -20.48 -28.94 -16.95
CA ILE A 385 -21.67 -28.79 -17.83
C ILE A 385 -21.69 -29.81 -18.97
N ASN A 386 -20.83 -30.86 -18.90
CA ASN A 386 -20.67 -31.89 -19.90
C ASN A 386 -20.18 -31.39 -21.29
N ASP A 387 -19.56 -30.19 -21.34
CA ASP A 387 -18.94 -29.66 -22.57
C ASP A 387 -17.49 -30.17 -22.68
N ARG A 388 -17.37 -31.49 -22.83
CA ARG A 388 -16.06 -32.17 -22.86
C ARG A 388 -15.18 -31.72 -24.02
N GLN A 389 -15.75 -31.38 -25.16
CA GLN A 389 -14.99 -30.99 -26.35
C GLN A 389 -14.18 -29.70 -26.07
N HIS A 390 -14.79 -28.66 -25.55
CA HIS A 390 -14.10 -27.42 -25.20
C HIS A 390 -13.22 -27.58 -23.96
N ALA A 391 -13.61 -28.39 -22.97
CA ALA A 391 -12.76 -28.69 -21.82
C ALA A 391 -11.39 -29.26 -22.24
N LEU A 392 -11.38 -30.17 -23.24
CA LEU A 392 -10.14 -30.73 -23.77
C LEU A 392 -9.26 -29.66 -24.46
N GLN A 393 -9.87 -28.70 -25.17
CA GLN A 393 -9.15 -27.58 -25.80
C GLN A 393 -8.50 -26.68 -24.72
N ASP A 394 -9.21 -26.36 -23.66
CA ASP A 394 -8.69 -25.57 -22.55
C ASP A 394 -7.51 -26.26 -21.85
N TYR A 395 -7.62 -27.55 -21.54
CA TYR A 395 -6.50 -28.30 -20.93
C TYR A 395 -5.29 -28.39 -21.85
N GLN A 396 -5.49 -28.53 -23.17
CA GLN A 396 -4.41 -28.49 -24.15
C GLN A 396 -3.74 -27.12 -24.20
N ALA A 397 -4.52 -26.04 -24.19
CA ALA A 397 -4.01 -24.68 -24.14
C ALA A 397 -3.18 -24.41 -22.88
N ALA A 398 -3.65 -24.90 -21.71
CA ALA A 398 -2.89 -24.81 -20.47
C ALA A 398 -1.53 -25.52 -20.57
N ILE A 399 -1.48 -26.72 -21.13
CA ILE A 399 -0.23 -27.49 -21.32
C ILE A 399 0.71 -26.78 -22.31
N ALA A 400 0.17 -26.22 -23.40
CA ALA A 400 0.95 -25.51 -24.39
C ALA A 400 1.64 -24.27 -23.82
N THR A 401 1.08 -23.68 -22.76
CA THR A 401 1.67 -22.52 -22.07
C THR A 401 2.79 -22.94 -21.09
N GLY A 402 2.89 -24.21 -20.72
CA GLY A 402 3.93 -24.74 -19.84
C GLY A 402 3.55 -26.09 -19.22
N SER A 403 4.17 -27.15 -19.76
CA SER A 403 3.86 -28.53 -19.38
C SER A 403 4.38 -28.92 -18.00
N ASP A 404 5.55 -28.40 -17.60
CA ASP A 404 6.28 -28.82 -16.39
C ASP A 404 5.97 -27.95 -15.18
N THR A 405 4.70 -27.61 -15.05
CA THR A 405 4.14 -26.82 -13.95
C THR A 405 3.04 -27.59 -13.25
N THR A 406 2.70 -27.21 -12.03
CA THR A 406 1.57 -27.80 -11.28
C THR A 406 0.27 -27.75 -12.10
N GLN A 407 0.01 -26.63 -12.78
CA GLN A 407 -1.19 -26.48 -13.62
C GLN A 407 -1.13 -27.37 -14.88
N GLY A 408 0.06 -27.53 -15.49
CA GLY A 408 0.27 -28.44 -16.59
C GLY A 408 0.02 -29.91 -16.20
N GLU A 409 0.42 -30.32 -15.00
CA GLU A 409 0.14 -31.65 -14.46
C GLU A 409 -1.36 -31.87 -14.21
N ILE A 410 -2.03 -30.88 -13.62
CA ILE A 410 -3.48 -30.91 -13.43
C ILE A 410 -4.20 -31.04 -14.77
N ALA A 411 -3.82 -30.24 -15.77
CA ALA A 411 -4.38 -30.30 -17.11
C ALA A 411 -4.20 -31.68 -17.74
N ARG A 412 -2.98 -32.27 -17.68
CA ARG A 412 -2.71 -33.62 -18.20
C ARG A 412 -3.58 -34.68 -17.53
N ARG A 413 -3.88 -34.55 -16.22
CA ARG A 413 -4.78 -35.46 -15.52
C ARG A 413 -6.20 -35.35 -16.08
N TYR A 414 -6.69 -34.12 -16.29
CA TYR A 414 -8.06 -33.90 -16.77
C TYR A 414 -8.22 -34.13 -18.28
N LEU A 415 -7.13 -34.15 -19.08
CA LEU A 415 -7.19 -34.69 -20.43
C LEU A 415 -7.57 -36.17 -20.46
N LYS A 416 -7.11 -36.99 -19.47
CA LYS A 416 -7.39 -38.42 -19.40
C LYS A 416 -8.78 -38.72 -18.84
N SER A 417 -9.22 -37.89 -17.87
CA SER A 417 -10.51 -38.12 -17.20
C SER A 417 -11.15 -36.75 -16.91
N PRO A 418 -12.44 -36.57 -17.21
CA PRO A 418 -13.13 -35.31 -16.91
C PRO A 418 -13.01 -34.94 -15.44
N TYR A 419 -12.94 -33.62 -15.17
CA TYR A 419 -13.09 -33.12 -13.82
C TYR A 419 -14.49 -33.38 -13.31
N ARG A 420 -14.60 -33.77 -12.02
CA ARG A 420 -15.85 -33.96 -11.28
C ARG A 420 -15.69 -33.38 -9.89
N GLU A 421 -16.71 -32.66 -9.39
CA GLU A 421 -16.80 -32.24 -7.98
C GLU A 421 -17.00 -33.43 -7.04
#